data_28f511c2895a78d503bd1dbaae2a4920
#
_entry.id   28f511c2895a78d503bd1dbaae2a4920
#
_cell.length_a   1.000
_cell.length_b   1.000
_cell.length_c   1.000
_cell.angle_alpha   90.00
_cell.angle_beta   90.00
_cell.angle_gamma   90.00
#
_symmetry.space_group_name_H-M   'P 1'
#
loop_
_entity.id
_entity.type
_entity.pdbx_description
1 polymer ?
#
loop_
_entity_poly.entity_id
_entity_poly.type
_entity_poly.pdbx_seq_one_letter_code
_entity_poly.pdbx_strand_id
1 'polypeptide(L)'
;MLYLLDVAGHGLRAALPSLSVINLLRSRGLSQVNYYQPNQVLHGLNQVYQISPKNDKYFTIWYGIYDQKQQQLTYASAGHPPAVLLTKKPFGQMIETRLKAPGFPIGMFPEAEYTNQVQSLNLPSSLYLFSDGIYEIDCADGRMWGLENFIQSLRNYHCNYAKNLDNFIEEIQALQFDGNFNDDLSIMQVDFR
;
A
#
# COMPACT_ATOMS: atom_id res chain seq x y z
N MET A 1 3.63 6.33 11.86
CA MET A 1 3.28 6.72 10.49
C MET A 1 3.77 5.64 9.55
N LEU A 2 2.91 5.14 8.72
CA LEU A 2 3.14 4.09 7.72
C LEU A 2 2.59 4.60 6.39
N TYR A 3 3.28 4.39 5.29
CA TYR A 3 2.74 4.67 3.95
C TYR A 3 3.46 3.85 2.89
N LEU A 4 2.76 3.56 1.82
CA LEU A 4 3.29 3.04 0.58
C LEU A 4 2.66 3.85 -0.56
N LEU A 5 3.49 4.28 -1.49
CA LEU A 5 3.07 5.02 -2.67
C LEU A 5 3.58 4.34 -3.92
N ASP A 6 2.81 4.49 -5.00
CA ASP A 6 3.15 3.97 -6.30
C ASP A 6 2.81 5.01 -7.38
N VAL A 7 3.81 5.34 -8.22
CA VAL A 7 3.71 6.41 -9.22
C VAL A 7 3.45 5.81 -10.60
N ALA A 8 2.43 6.28 -11.28
CA ALA A 8 2.07 5.82 -12.62
C ALA A 8 3.25 5.87 -13.60
N GLY A 9 3.58 4.70 -14.17
CA GLY A 9 4.70 4.47 -15.08
C GLY A 9 5.97 4.01 -14.36
N HIS A 10 7.03 3.73 -15.11
CA HIS A 10 8.25 3.08 -14.62
C HIS A 10 9.52 3.90 -14.90
N GLY A 11 10.61 3.52 -14.27
CA GLY A 11 11.94 4.09 -14.48
C GLY A 11 12.12 5.50 -13.90
N LEU A 12 13.09 6.25 -14.41
CA LEU A 12 13.48 7.57 -13.88
C LEU A 12 12.34 8.60 -13.84
N ARG A 13 11.37 8.51 -14.77
CA ARG A 13 10.23 9.43 -14.81
C ARG A 13 9.24 9.20 -13.65
N ALA A 14 9.19 8.00 -13.10
CA ALA A 14 8.40 7.69 -11.90
C ALA A 14 9.21 7.91 -10.63
N ALA A 15 10.51 7.60 -10.63
CA ALA A 15 11.37 7.70 -9.46
C ALA A 15 11.53 9.15 -8.92
N LEU A 16 11.61 10.16 -9.80
CA LEU A 16 11.77 11.55 -9.34
C LEU A 16 10.55 12.08 -8.56
N PRO A 17 9.31 11.93 -9.05
CA PRO A 17 8.13 12.26 -8.25
C PRO A 17 8.04 11.49 -6.95
N SER A 18 8.36 10.19 -6.94
CA SER A 18 8.37 9.36 -5.72
C SER A 18 9.30 9.94 -4.65
N LEU A 19 10.53 10.29 -5.01
CA LEU A 19 11.49 10.92 -4.09
C LEU A 19 10.98 12.27 -3.57
N SER A 20 10.35 13.08 -4.43
CA SER A 20 9.77 14.36 -4.03
C SER A 20 8.67 14.18 -2.98
N VAL A 21 7.74 13.25 -3.21
CA VAL A 21 6.66 12.94 -2.25
C VAL A 21 7.24 12.42 -0.93
N ILE A 22 8.19 11.49 -0.98
CA ILE A 22 8.85 10.94 0.22
C ILE A 22 9.52 12.05 1.02
N ASN A 23 10.28 12.94 0.36
CA ASN A 23 10.94 14.05 1.02
C ASN A 23 9.92 15.01 1.66
N LEU A 24 8.84 15.32 0.97
CA LEU A 24 7.77 16.19 1.47
C LEU A 24 7.09 15.59 2.72
N LEU A 25 6.81 14.28 2.72
CA LEU A 25 6.24 13.58 3.87
C LEU A 25 7.23 13.50 5.05
N ARG A 26 8.50 13.17 4.79
CA ARG A 26 9.53 13.04 5.82
C ARG A 26 9.87 14.38 6.48
N SER A 27 9.95 15.46 5.70
CA SER A 27 10.21 16.81 6.20
C SER A 27 9.00 17.48 6.82
N ARG A 28 7.81 16.86 6.72
CA ARG A 28 6.52 17.47 7.06
C ARG A 28 6.30 18.81 6.34
N GLY A 29 6.65 18.86 5.05
CA GLY A 29 6.66 20.08 4.25
C GLY A 29 5.28 20.54 3.74
N LEU A 30 4.21 19.77 3.96
CA LEU A 30 2.85 20.21 3.63
C LEU A 30 2.40 21.27 4.63
N SER A 31 2.04 22.47 4.15
CA SER A 31 1.58 23.57 4.99
C SER A 31 0.15 23.31 5.49
N GLN A 32 -0.10 23.68 6.75
CA GLN A 32 -1.44 23.59 7.39
C GLN A 32 -2.04 22.17 7.42
N VAL A 33 -1.21 21.12 7.39
CA VAL A 33 -1.62 19.73 7.42
C VAL A 33 -1.30 19.10 8.77
N ASN A 34 -2.29 18.46 9.39
CA ASN A 34 -2.05 17.60 10.54
C ASN A 34 -1.65 16.20 10.06
N TYR A 35 -0.37 15.84 10.22
CA TYR A 35 0.19 14.55 9.80
C TYR A 35 -0.37 13.35 10.57
N TYR A 36 -1.11 13.56 11.66
CA TYR A 36 -1.85 12.52 12.37
C TYR A 36 -3.26 12.31 11.82
N GLN A 37 -3.65 13.05 10.79
CA GLN A 37 -4.92 12.93 10.09
C GLN A 37 -4.66 12.50 8.63
N PRO A 38 -4.75 11.20 8.31
CA PRO A 38 -4.45 10.67 6.98
C PRO A 38 -5.16 11.40 5.83
N ASN A 39 -6.44 11.69 5.99
CA ASN A 39 -7.23 12.40 4.98
C ASN A 39 -6.67 13.81 4.67
N GLN A 40 -6.18 14.54 5.69
CA GLN A 40 -5.57 15.86 5.49
C GLN A 40 -4.25 15.77 4.74
N VAL A 41 -3.45 14.73 5.03
CA VAL A 41 -2.19 14.48 4.32
C VAL A 41 -2.45 14.20 2.84
N LEU A 42 -3.41 13.33 2.52
CA LEU A 42 -3.76 13.01 1.14
C LEU A 42 -4.34 14.22 0.41
N HIS A 43 -5.18 15.00 1.07
CA HIS A 43 -5.69 16.26 0.50
C HIS A 43 -4.56 17.26 0.22
N GLY A 44 -3.64 17.45 1.17
CA GLY A 44 -2.47 18.31 0.98
C GLY A 44 -1.55 17.85 -0.15
N LEU A 45 -1.32 16.54 -0.29
CA LEU A 45 -0.60 15.98 -1.42
C LEU A 45 -1.33 16.26 -2.74
N ASN A 46 -2.66 16.07 -2.77
CA ASN A 46 -3.45 16.31 -3.97
C ASN A 46 -3.43 17.79 -4.40
N GLN A 47 -3.35 18.73 -3.47
CA GLN A 47 -3.19 20.14 -3.79
C GLN A 47 -1.83 20.47 -4.41
N VAL A 48 -0.76 19.80 -3.99
CA VAL A 48 0.61 20.03 -4.48
C VAL A 48 0.86 19.34 -5.81
N TYR A 49 0.32 18.13 -6.00
CA TYR A 49 0.59 17.27 -7.16
C TYR A 49 -0.62 17.17 -8.09
N GLN A 50 -0.95 18.25 -8.79
CA GLN A 50 -2.00 18.23 -9.82
C GLN A 50 -1.43 17.91 -11.19
N ILE A 51 -2.16 17.10 -11.98
CA ILE A 51 -1.85 16.89 -13.39
C ILE A 51 -1.90 18.23 -14.13
N SER A 52 -0.85 18.50 -14.88
CA SER A 52 -0.71 19.70 -15.68
C SER A 52 0.10 19.40 -16.95
N PRO A 53 0.16 20.28 -17.96
CA PRO A 53 0.99 20.06 -19.14
C PRO A 53 2.49 19.84 -18.85
N LYS A 54 2.95 20.21 -17.64
CA LYS A 54 4.32 20.00 -17.17
C LYS A 54 4.49 18.80 -16.24
N ASN A 55 3.39 18.29 -15.70
CA ASN A 55 3.35 17.15 -14.79
C ASN A 55 2.18 16.26 -15.19
N ASP A 56 2.45 15.22 -15.96
CA ASP A 56 1.48 14.23 -16.44
C ASP A 56 1.33 13.03 -15.51
N LYS A 57 1.94 13.08 -14.32
CA LYS A 57 1.98 11.96 -13.39
C LYS A 57 0.97 12.09 -12.27
N TYR A 58 0.32 11.00 -11.99
CA TYR A 58 -0.48 10.75 -10.79
C TYR A 58 0.13 9.58 -10.02
N PHE A 59 -0.25 9.41 -8.79
CA PHE A 59 0.20 8.29 -7.99
C PHE A 59 -0.86 7.80 -7.01
N THR A 60 -0.76 6.54 -6.66
CA THR A 60 -1.56 5.96 -5.59
C THR A 60 -0.78 6.01 -4.28
N ILE A 61 -1.49 6.13 -3.17
CA ILE A 61 -0.88 6.07 -1.84
C ILE A 61 -1.88 5.56 -0.80
N TRP A 62 -1.41 4.65 0.03
CA TRP A 62 -2.03 4.31 1.30
C TRP A 62 -1.24 4.96 2.44
N TYR A 63 -1.91 5.67 3.34
CA TYR A 63 -1.27 6.37 4.45
C TYR A 63 -2.00 6.06 5.75
N GLY A 64 -1.25 5.67 6.80
CA GLY A 64 -1.80 5.27 8.08
C GLY A 64 -1.01 5.75 9.29
N ILE A 65 -1.73 5.97 10.39
CA ILE A 65 -1.20 6.34 11.70
C ILE A 65 -1.63 5.28 12.71
N TYR A 66 -0.68 4.65 13.35
CA TYR A 66 -0.93 3.72 14.46
C TYR A 66 -0.78 4.44 15.80
N ASP A 67 -1.85 4.39 16.60
CA ASP A 67 -1.83 4.76 18.01
C ASP A 67 -1.62 3.51 18.86
N GLN A 68 -0.43 3.39 19.43
CA GLN A 68 -0.06 2.24 20.24
C GLN A 68 -0.85 2.16 21.56
N LYS A 69 -1.23 3.31 22.13
CA LYS A 69 -1.98 3.33 23.41
C LYS A 69 -3.41 2.85 23.23
N GLN A 70 -4.03 3.25 22.12
CA GLN A 70 -5.40 2.86 21.79
C GLN A 70 -5.46 1.57 20.97
N GLN A 71 -4.32 1.02 20.53
CA GLN A 71 -4.23 -0.10 19.61
C GLN A 71 -5.11 0.12 18.37
N GLN A 72 -5.02 1.32 17.79
CA GLN A 72 -5.88 1.77 16.72
C GLN A 72 -5.08 2.27 15.53
N LEU A 73 -5.46 1.87 14.35
CA LEU A 73 -4.90 2.29 13.08
C LEU A 73 -5.91 3.19 12.37
N THR A 74 -5.59 4.47 12.22
CA THR A 74 -6.35 5.40 11.39
C THR A 74 -5.67 5.52 10.04
N TYR A 75 -6.40 5.36 8.94
CA TYR A 75 -5.82 5.35 7.60
C TYR A 75 -6.74 5.99 6.55
N ALA A 76 -6.16 6.37 5.42
CA ALA A 76 -6.85 6.78 4.20
C ALA A 76 -6.08 6.25 2.99
N SER A 77 -6.75 6.17 1.85
CA SER A 77 -6.17 5.70 0.59
C SER A 77 -6.53 6.65 -0.55
N ALA A 78 -5.59 6.84 -1.44
CA ALA A 78 -5.76 7.55 -2.71
C ALA A 78 -5.52 6.57 -3.87
N GLY A 79 -6.53 5.77 -4.20
CA GLY A 79 -6.49 4.82 -5.31
C GLY A 79 -5.55 3.61 -5.12
N HIS A 80 -4.93 3.46 -3.95
CA HIS A 80 -3.97 2.38 -3.68
C HIS A 80 -4.69 1.06 -3.35
N PRO A 81 -4.08 -0.11 -3.68
CA PRO A 81 -4.59 -1.41 -3.26
C PRO A 81 -4.90 -1.47 -1.76
N PRO A 82 -5.88 -2.28 -1.33
CA PRO A 82 -6.20 -2.41 0.08
C PRO A 82 -5.03 -3.02 0.85
N ALA A 83 -4.64 -2.41 1.98
CA ALA A 83 -3.75 -3.09 2.90
C ALA A 83 -4.43 -4.32 3.51
N VAL A 84 -3.66 -5.37 3.77
CA VAL A 84 -4.16 -6.62 4.36
C VAL A 84 -3.66 -6.74 5.79
N LEU A 85 -4.60 -6.79 6.73
CA LEU A 85 -4.31 -7.05 8.14
C LEU A 85 -4.61 -8.52 8.45
N LEU A 86 -3.61 -9.26 8.88
CA LEU A 86 -3.72 -10.64 9.36
C LEU A 86 -3.62 -10.66 10.88
N THR A 87 -4.68 -11.15 11.54
CA THR A 87 -4.75 -11.23 13.00
C THR A 87 -4.87 -12.69 13.42
N LYS A 88 -3.97 -13.14 14.29
CA LYS A 88 -4.01 -14.50 14.83
C LYS A 88 -4.92 -14.53 16.05
N LYS A 89 -5.99 -15.33 15.98
CA LYS A 89 -6.88 -15.62 17.12
C LYS A 89 -6.37 -16.77 17.98
N PRO A 90 -6.89 -16.91 19.23
CA PRO A 90 -6.73 -18.12 20.01
C PRO A 90 -7.14 -19.35 19.19
N PHE A 91 -6.48 -20.47 19.41
CA PHE A 91 -6.66 -21.74 18.66
C PHE A 91 -6.17 -21.72 17.21
N GLY A 92 -5.35 -20.72 16.82
CA GLY A 92 -4.64 -20.70 15.54
C GLY A 92 -5.46 -20.22 14.34
N GLN A 93 -6.71 -19.78 14.54
CA GLN A 93 -7.51 -19.20 13.46
C GLN A 93 -6.91 -17.87 13.00
N MET A 94 -6.73 -17.70 11.69
CA MET A 94 -6.28 -16.47 11.07
C MET A 94 -7.48 -15.67 10.53
N ILE A 95 -7.57 -14.41 10.95
CA ILE A 95 -8.54 -13.46 10.38
C ILE A 95 -7.82 -12.54 9.42
N GLU A 96 -8.37 -12.42 8.22
CA GLU A 96 -8.01 -11.43 7.20
C GLU A 96 -8.98 -10.25 7.27
N THR A 97 -8.44 -9.05 7.30
CA THR A 97 -9.21 -7.81 7.17
C THR A 97 -8.56 -6.94 6.10
N ARG A 98 -9.34 -6.56 5.08
CA ARG A 98 -8.87 -5.66 4.02
C ARG A 98 -9.17 -4.22 4.40
N LEU A 99 -8.14 -3.44 4.53
CA LEU A 99 -8.22 -2.04 4.92
C LEU A 99 -8.38 -1.17 3.67
N LYS A 100 -9.63 -1.08 3.20
CA LYS A 100 -10.03 -0.26 2.06
C LYS A 100 -10.45 1.13 2.52
N ALA A 101 -10.10 2.16 1.76
CA ALA A 101 -10.68 3.49 1.88
C ALA A 101 -10.95 4.05 0.47
N PRO A 102 -12.05 4.77 0.26
CA PRO A 102 -12.33 5.40 -1.02
C PRO A 102 -11.40 6.58 -1.25
N GLY A 103 -11.06 6.84 -2.50
CA GLY A 103 -10.26 7.99 -2.93
C GLY A 103 -9.66 7.77 -4.30
N PHE A 104 -9.64 8.81 -5.11
CA PHE A 104 -8.95 8.80 -6.41
C PHE A 104 -7.45 8.97 -6.22
N PRO A 105 -6.60 8.48 -7.14
CA PRO A 105 -5.16 8.74 -7.13
C PRO A 105 -4.85 10.23 -7.01
N ILE A 106 -3.74 10.52 -6.31
CA ILE A 106 -3.25 11.89 -6.12
C ILE A 106 -2.92 12.51 -7.47
N GLY A 107 -3.40 13.74 -7.68
CA GLY A 107 -3.16 14.53 -8.89
C GLY A 107 -4.20 14.34 -9.99
N MET A 108 -4.99 13.26 -9.96
CA MET A 108 -5.93 12.93 -11.03
C MET A 108 -7.12 13.89 -11.09
N PHE A 109 -7.69 14.24 -9.94
CA PHE A 109 -8.84 15.13 -9.82
C PHE A 109 -8.61 16.19 -8.74
N PRO A 110 -8.70 17.51 -9.06
CA PRO A 110 -8.49 18.58 -8.09
C PRO A 110 -9.42 18.49 -6.87
N GLU A 111 -10.67 18.09 -7.10
CA GLU A 111 -11.72 18.01 -6.07
C GLU A 111 -11.79 16.63 -5.41
N ALA A 112 -10.76 15.77 -5.55
CA ALA A 112 -10.76 14.48 -4.90
C ALA A 112 -10.83 14.61 -3.37
N GLU A 113 -11.78 13.89 -2.78
CA GLU A 113 -11.97 13.83 -1.33
C GLU A 113 -11.40 12.52 -0.78
N TYR A 114 -10.84 12.62 0.44
CA TYR A 114 -10.27 11.50 1.17
C TYR A 114 -10.88 11.42 2.56
N THR A 115 -11.20 10.22 2.99
CA THR A 115 -11.83 9.98 4.30
C THR A 115 -10.96 9.09 5.16
N ASN A 116 -10.90 9.41 6.46
CA ASN A 116 -10.27 8.54 7.43
C ASN A 116 -11.13 7.31 7.69
N GLN A 117 -10.49 6.16 7.68
CA GLN A 117 -11.03 4.91 8.18
C GLN A 117 -10.28 4.55 9.46
N VAL A 118 -10.93 3.79 10.33
CA VAL A 118 -10.36 3.40 11.63
C VAL A 118 -10.51 1.90 11.81
N GLN A 119 -9.40 1.26 12.18
CA GLN A 119 -9.34 -0.17 12.49
C GLN A 119 -8.73 -0.38 13.88
N SER A 120 -9.49 -0.98 14.79
CA SER A 120 -8.93 -1.47 16.07
C SER A 120 -8.12 -2.74 15.81
N LEU A 121 -6.94 -2.82 16.42
CA LEU A 121 -6.04 -3.95 16.26
C LEU A 121 -6.15 -4.90 17.45
N ASN A 122 -6.36 -6.19 17.16
CA ASN A 122 -6.21 -7.25 18.14
C ASN A 122 -4.79 -7.83 17.98
N LEU A 123 -3.98 -7.76 19.02
CA LEU A 123 -2.59 -8.20 18.97
C LEU A 123 -2.48 -9.70 19.30
N PRO A 124 -1.53 -10.43 18.69
CA PRO A 124 -0.64 -9.97 17.63
C PRO A 124 -1.31 -9.91 16.26
N SER A 125 -0.90 -8.92 15.46
CA SER A 125 -1.37 -8.72 14.09
C SER A 125 -0.22 -8.32 13.17
N SER A 126 -0.33 -8.62 11.88
CA SER A 126 0.60 -8.17 10.84
C SER A 126 -0.14 -7.44 9.73
N LEU A 127 0.34 -6.25 9.38
CA LEU A 127 -0.19 -5.44 8.28
C LEU A 127 0.74 -5.58 7.07
N TYR A 128 0.13 -5.80 5.91
CA TYR A 128 0.82 -5.86 4.63
C TYR A 128 0.33 -4.74 3.73
N LEU A 129 1.27 -3.94 3.24
CA LEU A 129 1.08 -2.92 2.21
C LEU A 129 1.86 -3.37 0.97
N PHE A 130 1.30 -3.21 -0.21
CA PHE A 130 1.93 -3.67 -1.45
C PHE A 130 1.42 -2.89 -2.66
N SER A 131 2.28 -2.72 -3.68
CA SER A 131 1.90 -2.19 -5.00
C SER A 131 1.25 -3.28 -5.86
N ASP A 132 0.60 -2.86 -6.94
CA ASP A 132 -0.10 -3.77 -7.86
C ASP A 132 0.85 -4.69 -8.64
N GLY A 133 2.08 -4.28 -8.90
CA GLY A 133 3.09 -5.10 -9.57
C GLY A 133 3.35 -6.47 -8.93
N ILE A 134 2.98 -6.66 -7.62
CA ILE A 134 3.14 -7.97 -6.97
C ILE A 134 2.05 -9.00 -7.37
N TYR A 135 0.90 -8.55 -7.85
CA TYR A 135 -0.23 -9.44 -8.19
C TYR A 135 -0.72 -9.30 -9.63
N GLU A 136 -0.34 -8.22 -10.33
CA GLU A 136 -0.62 -8.06 -11.77
C GLU A 136 0.41 -8.84 -12.59
N ILE A 137 0.37 -10.17 -12.43
CA ILE A 137 1.30 -11.14 -12.99
C ILE A 137 0.64 -11.94 -14.10
N ASP A 138 1.31 -12.05 -15.23
CA ASP A 138 0.92 -12.91 -16.34
C ASP A 138 1.46 -14.33 -16.10
N CYS A 139 0.55 -15.26 -15.77
CA CYS A 139 0.88 -16.65 -15.58
C CYS A 139 1.19 -17.36 -16.93
N ALA A 140 1.90 -18.48 -16.87
CA ALA A 140 2.26 -19.29 -18.03
C ALA A 140 1.05 -19.80 -18.84
N ASP A 141 -0.14 -19.84 -18.26
CA ASP A 141 -1.40 -20.21 -18.93
C ASP A 141 -2.13 -19.01 -19.57
N GLY A 142 -1.53 -17.82 -19.58
CA GLY A 142 -2.07 -16.59 -20.16
C GLY A 142 -3.12 -15.89 -19.31
N ARG A 143 -3.35 -16.32 -18.07
CA ARG A 143 -4.25 -15.66 -17.12
C ARG A 143 -3.50 -14.73 -16.21
N MET A 144 -4.12 -13.60 -15.84
CA MET A 144 -3.64 -12.74 -14.77
C MET A 144 -3.86 -13.42 -13.41
N TRP A 145 -2.82 -13.47 -12.58
CA TRP A 145 -2.88 -14.09 -11.24
C TRP A 145 -3.84 -13.35 -10.31
N GLY A 146 -3.66 -12.04 -10.18
CA GLY A 146 -4.60 -11.14 -9.55
C GLY A 146 -4.56 -11.12 -8.03
N LEU A 147 -5.20 -10.08 -7.48
CA LEU A 147 -5.19 -9.74 -6.05
C LEU A 147 -5.71 -10.87 -5.15
N GLU A 148 -6.74 -11.61 -5.56
CA GLU A 148 -7.34 -12.65 -4.71
C GLU A 148 -6.37 -13.83 -4.48
N ASN A 149 -5.68 -14.26 -5.54
CA ASN A 149 -4.68 -15.32 -5.45
C ASN A 149 -3.46 -14.87 -4.64
N PHE A 150 -3.03 -13.62 -4.82
CA PHE A 150 -1.98 -13.03 -4.01
C PHE A 150 -2.34 -13.04 -2.52
N ILE A 151 -3.53 -12.58 -2.14
CA ILE A 151 -3.97 -12.55 -0.73
C ILE A 151 -4.04 -13.97 -0.15
N GLN A 152 -4.51 -14.95 -0.93
CA GLN A 152 -4.51 -16.34 -0.48
C GLN A 152 -3.09 -16.88 -0.25
N SER A 153 -2.14 -16.57 -1.14
CA SER A 153 -0.71 -16.94 -0.97
C SER A 153 -0.09 -16.23 0.21
N LEU A 154 -0.40 -14.95 0.41
CA LEU A 154 0.05 -14.17 1.56
C LEU A 154 -0.41 -14.76 2.90
N ARG A 155 -1.65 -15.25 2.97
CA ARG A 155 -2.16 -15.97 4.15
C ARG A 155 -1.41 -17.26 4.40
N ASN A 156 -1.17 -18.05 3.37
CA ASN A 156 -0.41 -19.30 3.46
C ASN A 156 1.02 -19.04 3.93
N TYR A 157 1.69 -18.06 3.34
CA TYR A 157 3.00 -17.59 3.75
C TYR A 157 3.02 -17.18 5.22
N HIS A 158 2.07 -16.34 5.66
CA HIS A 158 2.00 -15.87 7.05
C HIS A 158 1.79 -17.00 8.05
N CYS A 159 1.02 -18.05 7.69
CA CYS A 159 0.73 -19.18 8.58
C CYS A 159 1.89 -20.16 8.71
N ASN A 160 2.67 -20.37 7.65
CA ASN A 160 3.51 -21.55 7.53
C ASN A 160 5.01 -21.29 7.75
N TYR A 161 5.51 -20.04 7.72
CA TYR A 161 6.96 -19.81 7.61
C TYR A 161 7.53 -18.74 8.55
N ALA A 162 8.82 -18.89 8.82
CA ALA A 162 9.70 -17.89 9.38
C ALA A 162 9.88 -16.75 8.34
N LYS A 163 8.96 -15.88 8.30
CA LYS A 163 8.82 -14.50 7.83
C LYS A 163 10.04 -13.92 7.07
N ASN A 164 10.46 -14.53 6.00
CA ASN A 164 11.38 -13.94 5.05
C ASN A 164 10.61 -13.54 3.79
N LEU A 165 10.33 -12.23 3.65
CA LEU A 165 9.62 -11.69 2.50
C LEU A 165 10.36 -11.96 1.18
N ASP A 166 11.69 -12.07 1.19
CA ASP A 166 12.46 -12.36 -0.01
C ASP A 166 12.08 -13.72 -0.60
N ASN A 167 11.98 -14.76 0.24
CA ASN A 167 11.54 -16.08 -0.21
C ASN A 167 10.11 -16.05 -0.77
N PHE A 168 9.23 -15.24 -0.15
CA PHE A 168 7.86 -15.08 -0.64
C PHE A 168 7.82 -14.39 -2.00
N ILE A 169 8.65 -13.38 -2.20
CA ILE A 169 8.80 -12.71 -3.51
C ILE A 169 9.34 -13.68 -4.56
N GLU A 170 10.35 -14.50 -4.22
CA GLU A 170 10.90 -15.53 -5.13
C GLU A 170 9.83 -16.56 -5.54
N GLU A 171 8.98 -17.01 -4.59
CA GLU A 171 7.86 -17.90 -4.89
C GLU A 171 6.86 -17.25 -5.86
N ILE A 172 6.54 -15.98 -5.68
CA ILE A 172 5.63 -15.24 -6.57
C ILE A 172 6.30 -15.03 -7.95
N GLN A 173 7.57 -14.67 -7.99
CA GLN A 173 8.31 -14.47 -9.22
C GLN A 173 8.34 -15.75 -10.09
N ALA A 174 8.42 -16.92 -9.46
CA ALA A 174 8.39 -18.21 -10.16
C ALA A 174 7.05 -18.52 -10.86
N LEU A 175 5.97 -17.78 -10.55
CA LEU A 175 4.68 -17.90 -11.23
C LEU A 175 4.64 -17.20 -12.60
N GLN A 176 5.55 -16.28 -12.83
CA GLN A 176 5.61 -15.51 -14.08
C GLN A 176 6.12 -16.35 -15.25
N PHE A 177 5.57 -16.07 -16.41
CA PHE A 177 5.93 -16.79 -17.65
C PHE A 177 7.41 -16.64 -18.01
N ASP A 178 7.98 -15.45 -17.83
CA ASP A 178 9.38 -15.13 -18.16
C ASP A 178 10.29 -14.96 -16.93
N GLY A 179 9.75 -15.15 -15.72
CA GLY A 179 10.48 -15.03 -14.47
C GLY A 179 10.82 -13.60 -14.05
N ASN A 180 10.25 -12.58 -14.72
CA ASN A 180 10.48 -11.17 -14.40
C ASN A 180 9.17 -10.47 -14.08
N PHE A 181 9.17 -9.56 -13.10
CA PHE A 181 8.02 -8.70 -12.84
C PHE A 181 7.85 -7.68 -13.96
N ASN A 182 6.60 -7.48 -14.40
CA ASN A 182 6.26 -6.55 -15.47
C ASN A 182 6.28 -5.09 -15.01
N ASP A 183 6.19 -4.84 -13.69
CA ASP A 183 6.17 -3.52 -13.09
C ASP A 183 6.99 -3.47 -11.79
N ASP A 184 7.22 -2.25 -11.29
CA ASP A 184 7.92 -2.01 -10.03
C ASP A 184 7.15 -2.65 -8.86
N LEU A 185 7.86 -3.45 -8.06
CA LEU A 185 7.28 -4.18 -6.94
C LEU A 185 7.68 -3.57 -5.61
N SER A 186 6.69 -3.35 -4.76
CA SER A 186 6.90 -2.97 -3.37
C SER A 186 6.02 -3.78 -2.45
N ILE A 187 6.60 -4.30 -1.37
CA ILE A 187 5.84 -4.93 -0.28
C ILE A 187 6.45 -4.54 1.07
N MET A 188 5.61 -4.23 2.03
CA MET A 188 5.99 -3.92 3.40
C MET A 188 5.17 -4.73 4.38
N GLN A 189 5.84 -5.39 5.32
CA GLN A 189 5.21 -6.06 6.46
C GLN A 189 5.49 -5.26 7.73
N VAL A 190 4.45 -5.04 8.54
CA VAL A 190 4.54 -4.40 9.85
C VAL A 190 3.88 -5.29 10.90
N ASP A 191 4.65 -5.76 11.86
CA ASP A 191 4.17 -6.59 12.95
C ASP A 191 3.83 -5.74 14.17
N PHE A 192 2.60 -5.84 14.63
CA PHE A 192 2.12 -5.27 15.89
C PHE A 192 2.12 -6.34 16.98
N ARG A 193 2.78 -6.03 18.11
CA ARG A 193 2.95 -6.94 19.25
C ARG A 193 2.53 -6.29 20.56
#